data_99fb642b35023c5eaa6e0a91e248e62c
#
_entry.id   99fb642b35023c5eaa6e0a91e248e62c
#
_cell.length_a   1.000
_cell.length_b   1.000
_cell.length_c   1.000
_cell.angle_alpha   90.00
_cell.angle_beta   90.00
_cell.angle_gamma   90.00
#
_symmetry.space_group_name_H-M   'P 1'
#
loop_
_entity.id
_entity.type
_entity.pdbx_description
1 polymer ?
#
loop_
_entity_poly.entity_id
_entity_poly.type
_entity_poly.pdbx_seq_one_letter_code
_entity_poly.pdbx_strand_id
1 'polypeptide(L)'
;MGKKNFVLDTNVLLHDHKCIFNFEENDIFIPIVVLEELDKFKKGNEEINYNAREFARQLDKYTDKDFFENGAQLGPDLGRLSIIVNSSLNKRVKEAFREDKPDHRILSAAIEVAEQHKNMRTILVTKDINLRMKARALGIETEDYTNDKVKSDDLFENEHRTITGIAPDIIDAIYSSKKGIPVEQIGVKLRTNECFVLDSGNSSVLARYVTADGIVRKVTKEKNFGIEPRNAEQAFAFDLLNDDRVKLLAITGKAGTGKTLLALAGALKQHGMYKQILLARPIVSL
;
A
#
# COMPACT_ATOMS: atom_id res chain seq x y z
N MET A 1 -16.08 -9.90 -18.59
CA MET A 1 -16.83 -8.63 -18.50
C MET A 1 -16.43 -7.78 -19.70
N GLY A 2 -17.31 -6.92 -20.25
CA GLY A 2 -16.94 -6.09 -21.39
C GLY A 2 -15.98 -4.96 -20.98
N LYS A 3 -15.19 -4.45 -21.93
CA LYS A 3 -14.27 -3.32 -21.78
C LYS A 3 -15.01 -2.08 -21.26
N LYS A 4 -14.36 -1.32 -20.37
CA LYS A 4 -14.90 -0.11 -19.72
C LYS A 4 -14.05 1.11 -20.05
N ASN A 5 -14.62 2.29 -19.79
CA ASN A 5 -13.93 3.56 -19.84
C ASN A 5 -13.76 4.11 -18.42
N PHE A 6 -12.55 4.49 -18.06
CA PHE A 6 -12.25 5.13 -16.78
C PHE A 6 -11.84 6.58 -17.00
N VAL A 7 -12.53 7.50 -16.34
CA VAL A 7 -12.14 8.91 -16.29
C VAL A 7 -11.45 9.18 -14.96
N LEU A 8 -10.21 9.66 -14.99
CA LEU A 8 -9.40 9.83 -13.79
C LEU A 8 -9.42 11.27 -13.28
N ASP A 9 -9.57 11.40 -11.96
CA ASP A 9 -9.44 12.66 -11.22
C ASP A 9 -7.96 12.93 -10.84
N THR A 10 -7.62 14.18 -10.60
CA THR A 10 -6.30 14.66 -10.19
C THR A 10 -5.77 13.92 -8.96
N ASN A 11 -6.62 13.67 -7.97
CA ASN A 11 -6.23 12.99 -6.72
C ASN A 11 -5.74 11.56 -6.93
N VAL A 12 -6.21 10.87 -7.98
CA VAL A 12 -5.74 9.52 -8.33
C VAL A 12 -4.29 9.57 -8.78
N LEU A 13 -3.95 10.50 -9.67
CA LEU A 13 -2.60 10.70 -10.21
C LEU A 13 -1.61 11.20 -9.16
N LEU A 14 -2.07 12.07 -8.26
CA LEU A 14 -1.29 12.56 -7.12
C LEU A 14 -1.02 11.47 -6.09
N HIS A 15 -1.90 10.48 -5.98
CA HIS A 15 -1.74 9.34 -5.08
C HIS A 15 -0.80 8.27 -5.66
N ASP A 16 -0.91 7.98 -6.96
CA ASP A 16 -0.12 6.98 -7.64
C ASP A 16 0.16 7.39 -9.09
N HIS A 17 1.42 7.79 -9.36
CA HIS A 17 1.85 8.19 -10.70
C HIS A 17 1.83 7.06 -11.74
N LYS A 18 1.74 5.79 -11.28
CA LYS A 18 1.64 4.60 -12.14
C LYS A 18 0.21 4.11 -12.32
N CYS A 19 -0.77 4.79 -11.78
CA CYS A 19 -2.18 4.35 -11.78
C CYS A 19 -2.70 3.97 -13.17
N ILE A 20 -2.22 4.62 -14.25
CA ILE A 20 -2.64 4.32 -15.63
C ILE A 20 -2.34 2.89 -16.09
N PHE A 21 -1.46 2.16 -15.41
CA PHE A 21 -1.15 0.76 -15.73
C PHE A 21 -1.98 -0.24 -14.92
N ASN A 22 -2.85 0.23 -14.03
CA ASN A 22 -3.62 -0.59 -13.10
C ASN A 22 -5.08 -0.81 -13.54
N PHE A 23 -5.44 -0.44 -14.78
CA PHE A 23 -6.79 -0.56 -15.30
C PHE A 23 -6.96 -1.66 -16.35
N GLU A 24 -5.98 -2.56 -16.46
CA GLU A 24 -6.00 -3.70 -17.37
C GLU A 24 -6.30 -3.28 -18.83
N GLU A 25 -7.15 -4.01 -19.55
CA GLU A 25 -7.54 -3.75 -20.94
C GLU A 25 -8.46 -2.54 -21.16
N ASN A 26 -8.85 -1.86 -20.05
CA ASN A 26 -9.84 -0.78 -20.09
C ASN A 26 -9.23 0.55 -20.57
N ASP A 27 -10.03 1.38 -21.25
CA ASP A 27 -9.57 2.68 -21.74
C ASP A 27 -9.61 3.75 -20.65
N ILE A 28 -8.60 4.61 -20.65
CA ILE A 28 -8.39 5.66 -19.67
C ILE A 28 -8.50 7.02 -20.33
N PHE A 29 -9.28 7.89 -19.72
CA PHE A 29 -9.49 9.25 -20.14
C PHE A 29 -9.07 10.21 -19.03
N ILE A 30 -8.20 11.15 -19.38
CA ILE A 30 -7.75 12.21 -18.47
C ILE A 30 -8.27 13.55 -18.98
N PRO A 31 -9.15 14.23 -18.22
CA PRO A 31 -9.57 15.59 -18.56
C PRO A 31 -8.39 16.54 -18.55
N ILE A 32 -8.34 17.49 -19.51
CA ILE A 32 -7.24 18.45 -19.60
C ILE A 32 -7.06 19.27 -18.31
N VAL A 33 -8.16 19.56 -17.59
CA VAL A 33 -8.12 20.27 -16.31
C VAL A 33 -7.30 19.54 -15.25
N VAL A 34 -7.24 18.22 -15.32
CA VAL A 34 -6.40 17.40 -14.41
C VAL A 34 -4.92 17.71 -14.63
N LEU A 35 -4.49 17.89 -15.87
CA LEU A 35 -3.10 18.29 -16.18
C LEU A 35 -2.80 19.72 -15.69
N GLU A 36 -3.77 20.66 -15.81
CA GLU A 36 -3.66 22.00 -15.27
C GLU A 36 -3.53 22.00 -13.74
N GLU A 37 -4.26 21.10 -13.06
CA GLU A 37 -4.16 20.96 -11.62
C GLU A 37 -2.85 20.31 -11.19
N LEU A 38 -2.38 19.28 -11.90
CA LEU A 38 -1.09 18.65 -11.63
C LEU A 38 0.08 19.65 -11.68
N ASP A 39 0.01 20.64 -12.54
CA ASP A 39 1.03 21.68 -12.62
C ASP A 39 1.20 22.48 -11.32
N LYS A 40 0.13 22.67 -10.56
CA LYS A 40 0.17 23.35 -9.26
C LYS A 40 0.95 22.54 -8.21
N PHE A 41 0.99 21.21 -8.36
CA PHE A 41 1.65 20.29 -7.43
C PHE A 41 3.08 19.90 -7.85
N LYS A 42 3.61 20.38 -8.98
CA LYS A 42 4.98 20.05 -9.41
C LYS A 42 6.08 20.63 -8.51
N LYS A 43 5.77 21.69 -7.72
CA LYS A 43 6.72 22.33 -6.82
C LYS A 43 6.52 21.82 -5.40
N GLY A 44 7.61 21.41 -4.74
CA GLY A 44 7.62 20.89 -3.37
C GLY A 44 8.38 19.56 -3.25
N ASN A 45 8.48 19.04 -2.01
CA ASN A 45 9.24 17.84 -1.67
C ASN A 45 8.38 16.73 -1.09
N GLU A 46 7.05 16.89 -1.06
CA GLU A 46 6.12 15.89 -0.60
C GLU A 46 5.90 14.80 -1.66
N GLU A 47 5.33 13.67 -1.26
CA GLU A 47 5.02 12.54 -2.13
C GLU A 47 4.10 12.94 -3.29
N ILE A 48 3.10 13.78 -3.02
CA ILE A 48 2.20 14.31 -4.05
C ILE A 48 2.94 15.08 -5.14
N ASN A 49 3.97 15.86 -4.75
CA ASN A 49 4.79 16.63 -5.70
C ASN A 49 5.68 15.71 -6.54
N TYR A 50 6.20 14.65 -5.93
CA TYR A 50 6.94 13.61 -6.65
C TYR A 50 6.03 12.92 -7.68
N ASN A 51 4.85 12.47 -7.26
CA ASN A 51 3.88 11.81 -8.14
C ASN A 51 3.45 12.70 -9.31
N ALA A 52 3.18 13.99 -9.06
CA ALA A 52 2.85 14.94 -10.11
C ALA A 52 3.95 15.06 -11.18
N ARG A 53 5.23 15.12 -10.74
CA ARG A 53 6.37 15.21 -11.69
C ARG A 53 6.58 13.90 -12.45
N GLU A 54 6.52 12.77 -11.77
CA GLU A 54 6.73 11.47 -12.42
C GLU A 54 5.60 11.14 -13.40
N PHE A 55 4.34 11.44 -13.05
CA PHE A 55 3.23 11.27 -13.97
C PHE A 55 3.40 12.12 -15.23
N ALA A 56 3.77 13.41 -15.09
CA ALA A 56 4.02 14.27 -16.25
C ALA A 56 5.15 13.72 -17.15
N ARG A 57 6.24 13.19 -16.57
CA ARG A 57 7.31 12.53 -17.32
C ARG A 57 6.88 11.25 -18.02
N GLN A 58 5.97 10.49 -17.40
CA GLN A 58 5.41 9.28 -18.01
C GLN A 58 4.51 9.64 -19.18
N LEU A 59 3.62 10.62 -19.00
CA LEU A 59 2.73 11.10 -20.04
C LEU A 59 3.49 11.58 -21.27
N ASP A 60 4.57 12.34 -21.07
CA ASP A 60 5.43 12.88 -22.13
C ASP A 60 5.98 11.79 -23.07
N LYS A 61 6.20 10.57 -22.58
CA LYS A 61 6.66 9.42 -23.37
C LYS A 61 5.63 8.91 -24.38
N TYR A 62 4.36 9.21 -24.17
CA TYR A 62 3.24 8.79 -25.00
C TYR A 62 2.75 9.90 -25.93
N THR A 63 3.20 11.17 -25.75
CA THR A 63 2.78 12.32 -26.52
C THR A 63 3.55 12.40 -27.86
N ASP A 64 3.16 11.58 -28.82
CA ASP A 64 3.51 11.75 -30.22
C ASP A 64 2.50 12.64 -30.97
N LYS A 65 2.68 12.83 -32.28
CA LYS A 65 1.82 13.71 -33.06
C LYS A 65 0.35 13.27 -33.11
N ASP A 66 0.10 11.96 -32.96
CA ASP A 66 -1.24 11.39 -33.08
C ASP A 66 -1.92 11.19 -31.72
N PHE A 67 -1.20 11.42 -30.62
CA PHE A 67 -1.71 11.17 -29.26
C PHE A 67 -3.00 11.92 -28.93
N PHE A 68 -3.09 13.19 -29.31
CA PHE A 68 -4.25 14.02 -28.96
C PHE A 68 -5.48 13.70 -29.82
N GLU A 69 -5.32 13.05 -30.99
CA GLU A 69 -6.43 12.63 -31.84
C GLU A 69 -6.86 11.20 -31.53
N ASN A 70 -5.89 10.31 -31.36
CA ASN A 70 -6.15 8.85 -31.32
C ASN A 70 -5.84 8.22 -29.95
N GLY A 71 -5.26 8.97 -29.00
CA GLY A 71 -4.75 8.42 -27.76
C GLY A 71 -3.53 7.50 -27.97
N ALA A 72 -2.94 7.00 -26.89
CA ALA A 72 -1.80 6.07 -26.92
C ALA A 72 -2.17 4.71 -26.33
N GLN A 73 -1.67 3.65 -26.93
CA GLN A 73 -1.75 2.29 -26.39
C GLN A 73 -0.73 2.16 -25.24
N LEU A 74 -1.17 1.80 -24.04
CA LEU A 74 -0.29 1.72 -22.85
C LEU A 74 0.58 0.45 -22.83
N GLY A 75 0.15 -0.61 -23.49
CA GLY A 75 0.88 -1.88 -23.58
C GLY A 75 0.07 -2.96 -24.29
N PRO A 76 0.63 -4.18 -24.52
CA PRO A 76 -0.04 -5.26 -25.27
C PRO A 76 -1.40 -5.66 -24.68
N ASP A 77 -1.48 -5.73 -23.33
CA ASP A 77 -2.68 -6.19 -22.62
C ASP A 77 -3.35 -5.03 -21.84
N LEU A 78 -3.01 -3.78 -22.14
CA LEU A 78 -3.54 -2.59 -21.49
C LEU A 78 -4.47 -1.83 -22.45
N GLY A 79 -5.31 -0.97 -21.87
CA GLY A 79 -6.19 -0.09 -22.65
C GLY A 79 -5.44 1.10 -23.27
N ARG A 80 -6.21 2.00 -23.88
CA ARG A 80 -5.70 3.25 -24.47
C ARG A 80 -5.81 4.38 -23.45
N LEU A 81 -4.85 5.28 -23.50
CA LEU A 81 -4.84 6.54 -22.76
C LEU A 81 -5.20 7.68 -23.72
N SER A 82 -6.20 8.48 -23.34
CA SER A 82 -6.63 9.65 -24.11
C SER A 82 -6.80 10.87 -23.23
N ILE A 83 -6.51 12.06 -23.76
CA ILE A 83 -6.77 13.34 -23.10
C ILE A 83 -8.07 13.93 -23.63
N ILE A 84 -8.97 14.32 -22.73
CA ILE A 84 -10.21 14.99 -23.09
C ILE A 84 -10.04 16.48 -22.98
N VAL A 85 -10.11 17.17 -24.11
CA VAL A 85 -10.00 18.63 -24.20
C VAL A 85 -11.41 19.23 -24.28
N ASN A 86 -11.95 19.69 -23.15
CA ASN A 86 -13.26 20.32 -23.09
C ASN A 86 -13.12 21.83 -23.04
N SER A 87 -13.72 22.52 -23.98
CA SER A 87 -13.77 23.99 -24.01
C SER A 87 -14.89 24.59 -23.15
N SER A 88 -15.92 23.82 -22.80
CA SER A 88 -17.06 24.31 -22.02
C SER A 88 -17.67 23.20 -21.14
N LEU A 89 -18.35 23.62 -20.07
CA LEU A 89 -19.08 22.68 -19.21
C LEU A 89 -20.27 22.06 -19.96
N ASN A 90 -20.50 20.77 -19.73
CA ASN A 90 -21.68 20.06 -20.19
C ASN A 90 -22.97 20.73 -19.65
N LYS A 91 -24.07 20.72 -20.44
CA LYS A 91 -25.32 21.37 -20.08
C LYS A 91 -25.87 20.89 -18.72
N ARG A 92 -25.84 19.59 -18.46
CA ARG A 92 -26.30 18.99 -17.18
C ARG A 92 -25.51 19.50 -15.99
N VAL A 93 -24.19 19.69 -16.14
CA VAL A 93 -23.30 20.24 -15.10
C VAL A 93 -23.60 21.71 -14.86
N LYS A 94 -23.80 22.52 -15.96
CA LYS A 94 -24.18 23.95 -15.85
C LYS A 94 -25.53 24.15 -15.13
N GLU A 95 -26.48 23.27 -15.36
CA GLU A 95 -27.81 23.35 -14.70
C GLU A 95 -27.71 22.96 -13.23
N ALA A 96 -26.84 22.02 -12.86
CA ALA A 96 -26.68 21.55 -11.49
C ALA A 96 -25.79 22.46 -10.63
N PHE A 97 -24.78 23.11 -11.23
CA PHE A 97 -23.78 23.89 -10.50
C PHE A 97 -23.61 25.28 -11.12
N ARG A 98 -23.57 26.30 -10.26
CA ARG A 98 -23.51 27.71 -10.69
C ARG A 98 -22.10 28.17 -11.08
N GLU A 99 -21.07 27.53 -10.56
CA GLU A 99 -19.67 27.95 -10.69
C GLU A 99 -18.91 27.01 -11.63
N ASP A 100 -17.94 27.54 -12.37
CA ASP A 100 -17.00 26.76 -13.13
C ASP A 100 -15.77 26.43 -12.26
N LYS A 101 -15.75 25.18 -11.76
CA LYS A 101 -14.68 24.64 -10.93
C LYS A 101 -14.01 23.46 -11.63
N PRO A 102 -12.75 23.12 -11.29
CA PRO A 102 -12.08 21.94 -11.83
C PRO A 102 -12.92 20.67 -11.71
N ASP A 103 -13.51 20.39 -10.55
CA ASP A 103 -14.42 19.26 -10.34
C ASP A 103 -15.55 19.21 -11.39
N HIS A 104 -16.15 20.36 -11.71
CA HIS A 104 -17.25 20.45 -12.65
C HIS A 104 -16.81 20.18 -14.10
N ARG A 105 -15.58 20.52 -14.42
CA ARG A 105 -14.95 20.17 -15.71
C ARG A 105 -14.64 18.67 -15.81
N ILE A 106 -14.20 18.05 -14.71
CA ILE A 106 -14.00 16.59 -14.64
C ILE A 106 -15.33 15.86 -14.82
N LEU A 107 -16.39 16.31 -14.14
CA LEU A 107 -17.75 15.76 -14.33
C LEU A 107 -18.24 15.91 -15.76
N SER A 108 -17.98 17.07 -16.39
CA SER A 108 -18.34 17.31 -17.80
C SER A 108 -17.61 16.36 -18.75
N ALA A 109 -16.32 16.11 -18.52
CA ALA A 109 -15.55 15.16 -19.29
C ALA A 109 -16.08 13.73 -19.13
N ALA A 110 -16.46 13.33 -17.91
CA ALA A 110 -17.03 12.00 -17.68
C ALA A 110 -18.37 11.80 -18.41
N ILE A 111 -19.23 12.82 -18.42
CA ILE A 111 -20.50 12.79 -19.18
C ILE A 111 -20.19 12.71 -20.69
N GLU A 112 -19.26 13.50 -21.19
CA GLU A 112 -18.90 13.52 -22.61
C GLU A 112 -18.39 12.15 -23.08
N VAL A 113 -17.47 11.54 -22.31
CA VAL A 113 -16.99 10.18 -22.61
C VAL A 113 -18.15 9.17 -22.63
N ALA A 114 -19.07 9.26 -21.65
CA ALA A 114 -20.25 8.38 -21.61
C ALA A 114 -21.18 8.58 -22.82
N GLU A 115 -21.36 9.83 -23.27
CA GLU A 115 -22.18 10.15 -24.44
C GLU A 115 -21.53 9.71 -25.77
N GLN A 116 -20.21 9.79 -25.87
CA GLN A 116 -19.45 9.33 -27.05
C GLN A 116 -19.36 7.81 -27.13
N HIS A 117 -19.30 7.12 -25.99
CA HIS A 117 -19.10 5.66 -25.90
C HIS A 117 -20.31 4.95 -25.27
N LYS A 118 -21.50 5.15 -25.81
CA LYS A 118 -22.79 4.63 -25.28
C LYS A 118 -22.85 3.12 -25.05
N ASN A 119 -22.02 2.34 -25.75
CA ASN A 119 -21.99 0.88 -25.65
C ASN A 119 -21.02 0.38 -24.57
N MET A 120 -20.29 1.28 -23.90
CA MET A 120 -19.33 0.96 -22.85
C MET A 120 -19.69 1.70 -21.57
N ARG A 121 -19.49 1.04 -20.43
CA ARG A 121 -19.66 1.69 -19.11
C ARG A 121 -18.55 2.71 -18.92
N THR A 122 -18.92 3.92 -18.54
CA THR A 122 -17.97 4.98 -18.16
C THR A 122 -18.03 5.21 -16.66
N ILE A 123 -16.88 5.14 -16.02
CA ILE A 123 -16.74 5.21 -14.56
C ILE A 123 -15.76 6.34 -14.23
N LEU A 124 -16.18 7.27 -13.38
CA LEU A 124 -15.30 8.29 -12.80
C LEU A 124 -14.56 7.70 -11.60
N VAL A 125 -13.23 7.68 -11.66
CA VAL A 125 -12.38 7.22 -10.56
C VAL A 125 -11.83 8.42 -9.82
N THR A 126 -12.15 8.52 -8.53
CA THR A 126 -11.68 9.62 -7.67
C THR A 126 -11.62 9.21 -6.21
N LYS A 127 -10.62 9.75 -5.50
CA LYS A 127 -10.47 9.60 -4.04
C LYS A 127 -11.30 10.64 -3.27
N ASP A 128 -11.82 11.67 -3.94
CA ASP A 128 -12.64 12.71 -3.31
C ASP A 128 -14.09 12.23 -3.15
N ILE A 129 -14.53 12.11 -1.91
CA ILE A 129 -15.89 11.72 -1.54
C ILE A 129 -16.92 12.72 -2.07
N ASN A 130 -16.63 14.03 -2.02
CA ASN A 130 -17.56 15.06 -2.48
C ASN A 130 -17.72 15.00 -4.01
N LEU A 131 -16.63 14.79 -4.75
CA LEU A 131 -16.69 14.61 -6.20
C LEU A 131 -17.49 13.35 -6.57
N ARG A 132 -17.30 12.23 -5.84
CA ARG A 132 -18.14 11.03 -6.03
C ARG A 132 -19.63 11.30 -5.79
N MET A 133 -19.96 12.05 -4.73
CA MET A 133 -21.36 12.40 -4.44
C MET A 133 -21.96 13.26 -5.55
N LYS A 134 -21.26 14.30 -6.02
CA LYS A 134 -21.66 15.15 -7.15
C LYS A 134 -21.88 14.33 -8.43
N ALA A 135 -20.97 13.41 -8.74
CA ALA A 135 -21.04 12.54 -9.91
C ALA A 135 -22.29 11.64 -9.85
N ARG A 136 -22.54 11.00 -8.72
CA ARG A 136 -23.74 10.15 -8.52
C ARG A 136 -25.03 10.94 -8.66
N ALA A 137 -25.08 12.18 -8.16
CA ALA A 137 -26.24 13.05 -8.33
C ALA A 137 -26.53 13.38 -9.81
N LEU A 138 -25.51 13.36 -10.66
CA LEU A 138 -25.62 13.50 -12.12
C LEU A 138 -25.82 12.16 -12.85
N GLY A 139 -25.95 11.03 -12.13
CA GLY A 139 -26.11 9.70 -12.72
C GLY A 139 -24.83 9.13 -13.34
N ILE A 140 -23.65 9.62 -12.94
CA ILE A 140 -22.35 9.11 -13.38
C ILE A 140 -21.92 7.99 -12.41
N GLU A 141 -21.51 6.83 -12.95
CA GLU A 141 -20.91 5.77 -12.15
C GLU A 141 -19.57 6.22 -11.59
N THR A 142 -19.29 5.85 -10.33
CA THR A 142 -18.05 6.27 -9.66
C THR A 142 -17.45 5.14 -8.86
N GLU A 143 -16.11 5.06 -8.87
CA GLU A 143 -15.33 4.15 -8.04
C GLU A 143 -14.24 4.91 -7.26
N ASP A 144 -13.86 4.37 -6.08
CA ASP A 144 -12.67 4.83 -5.36
C ASP A 144 -11.44 4.16 -5.96
N TYR A 145 -10.34 4.88 -6.06
CA TYR A 145 -9.06 4.28 -6.45
C TYR A 145 -8.47 3.53 -5.26
N THR A 146 -8.52 2.21 -5.31
CA THR A 146 -8.15 1.33 -4.18
C THR A 146 -6.90 0.47 -4.43
N ASN A 147 -6.27 0.58 -5.62
CA ASN A 147 -5.21 -0.33 -6.04
C ASN A 147 -3.93 -0.31 -5.18
N ASP A 148 -3.73 0.73 -4.36
CA ASP A 148 -2.59 0.84 -3.44
C ASP A 148 -2.93 0.55 -1.98
N LYS A 149 -4.15 0.21 -1.72
CA LYS A 149 -4.49 -0.36 -0.42
C LYS A 149 -4.17 -1.87 -0.45
N VAL A 150 -2.91 -2.25 -0.24
CA VAL A 150 -2.69 -3.23 0.82
C VAL A 150 -3.50 -2.66 1.98
N LYS A 151 -4.66 -3.28 2.28
CA LYS A 151 -5.53 -2.78 3.34
C LYS A 151 -4.62 -2.56 4.53
N SER A 152 -4.41 -1.30 4.93
CA SER A 152 -3.61 -0.97 6.11
C SER A 152 -4.13 -1.76 7.31
N ASP A 153 -5.42 -2.08 7.31
CA ASP A 153 -6.07 -2.95 8.26
C ASP A 153 -5.48 -4.37 8.20
N ASP A 154 -5.25 -4.98 7.03
CA ASP A 154 -4.57 -6.29 6.91
C ASP A 154 -3.09 -6.25 7.35
N LEU A 155 -2.42 -5.09 7.25
CA LEU A 155 -1.05 -4.91 7.76
C LEU A 155 -1.02 -4.68 9.28
N PHE A 156 -2.10 -4.16 9.87
CA PHE A 156 -2.20 -3.83 11.29
C PHE A 156 -3.08 -4.80 12.08
N GLU A 157 -3.91 -5.61 11.41
CA GLU A 157 -4.74 -6.66 12.01
C GLU A 157 -4.00 -7.98 12.25
N ASN A 158 -2.79 -8.13 11.72
CA ASN A 158 -1.97 -9.29 12.05
C ASN A 158 -1.32 -9.09 13.44
N GLU A 159 -2.13 -9.25 14.49
CA GLU A 159 -1.63 -9.82 15.73
C GLU A 159 -0.89 -11.11 15.37
N HIS A 160 0.21 -11.38 16.08
CA HIS A 160 0.94 -12.63 15.92
C HIS A 160 -0.03 -13.82 15.91
N ARG A 161 0.17 -14.76 15.00
CA ARG A 161 -0.67 -15.95 14.89
C ARG A 161 -0.64 -16.73 16.21
N THR A 162 -1.79 -17.07 16.77
CA THR A 162 -1.90 -18.01 17.87
C THR A 162 -2.34 -19.36 17.32
N ILE A 163 -1.56 -20.39 17.58
CA ILE A 163 -1.86 -21.79 17.20
C ILE A 163 -2.36 -22.48 18.45
N THR A 164 -3.66 -22.76 18.48
CA THR A 164 -4.34 -23.42 19.61
C THR A 164 -4.44 -24.93 19.42
N GLY A 165 -4.73 -25.64 20.51
CA GLY A 165 -4.90 -27.10 20.47
C GLY A 165 -3.60 -27.88 20.36
N ILE A 166 -2.47 -27.26 20.68
CA ILE A 166 -1.17 -27.91 20.74
C ILE A 166 -1.12 -28.83 21.99
N ALA A 167 -0.58 -30.02 21.83
CA ALA A 167 -0.40 -30.95 22.95
C ALA A 167 0.58 -30.33 24.00
N PRO A 168 0.28 -30.43 25.30
CA PRO A 168 1.12 -29.86 26.37
C PRO A 168 2.57 -30.31 26.34
N ASP A 169 2.80 -31.60 25.98
CA ASP A 169 4.15 -32.17 25.86
C ASP A 169 5.02 -31.48 24.79
N ILE A 170 4.43 -30.95 23.72
CA ILE A 170 5.13 -30.16 22.71
C ILE A 170 5.59 -28.83 23.32
N ILE A 171 4.74 -28.16 24.10
CA ILE A 171 5.11 -26.92 24.78
C ILE A 171 6.22 -27.18 25.78
N ASP A 172 6.13 -28.24 26.57
CA ASP A 172 7.15 -28.63 27.53
C ASP A 172 8.48 -29.01 26.83
N ALA A 173 8.43 -29.66 25.68
CA ALA A 173 9.59 -29.95 24.87
C ALA A 173 10.29 -28.67 24.36
N ILE A 174 9.52 -27.67 23.95
CA ILE A 174 10.06 -26.35 23.52
C ILE A 174 10.69 -25.60 24.71
N TYR A 175 10.07 -25.67 25.91
CA TYR A 175 10.63 -25.06 27.11
C TYR A 175 11.94 -25.72 27.56
N SER A 176 12.01 -27.05 27.46
CA SER A 176 13.15 -27.84 27.93
C SER A 176 14.33 -27.84 26.93
N SER A 177 14.04 -27.65 25.65
CA SER A 177 15.05 -27.67 24.60
C SER A 177 15.78 -26.34 24.46
N LYS A 178 17.12 -26.35 24.60
CA LYS A 178 17.94 -25.17 24.31
C LYS A 178 18.00 -24.81 22.81
N LYS A 179 17.84 -25.80 21.94
CA LYS A 179 17.94 -25.62 20.49
C LYS A 179 16.59 -25.43 19.81
N GLY A 180 15.50 -25.91 20.41
CA GLY A 180 14.17 -26.01 19.82
C GLY A 180 13.82 -27.46 19.45
N ILE A 181 12.68 -27.65 18.79
CA ILE A 181 12.17 -28.94 18.33
C ILE A 181 11.98 -28.92 16.80
N PRO A 182 12.00 -30.09 16.13
CA PRO A 182 11.70 -30.17 14.70
C PRO A 182 10.33 -29.59 14.34
N VAL A 183 10.25 -28.85 13.23
CA VAL A 183 9.02 -28.15 12.80
C VAL A 183 7.86 -29.10 12.51
N GLU A 184 8.18 -30.33 12.10
CA GLU A 184 7.22 -31.38 11.80
C GLU A 184 6.32 -31.74 13.01
N GLN A 185 6.85 -31.56 14.23
CA GLN A 185 6.11 -31.84 15.46
C GLN A 185 4.98 -30.84 15.72
N ILE A 186 5.02 -29.66 15.08
CA ILE A 186 3.96 -28.64 15.24
C ILE A 186 2.71 -29.00 14.43
N GLY A 187 2.84 -29.78 13.36
CA GLY A 187 1.71 -30.27 12.57
C GLY A 187 1.00 -29.22 11.70
N VAL A 188 1.53 -27.98 11.61
CA VAL A 188 0.97 -26.91 10.78
C VAL A 188 2.05 -26.30 9.88
N LYS A 189 1.64 -25.81 8.71
CA LYS A 189 2.55 -25.11 7.80
C LYS A 189 2.90 -23.74 8.35
N LEU A 190 4.20 -23.48 8.50
CA LEU A 190 4.76 -22.21 8.96
C LEU A 190 5.45 -21.47 7.81
N ARG A 191 5.48 -20.13 7.91
CA ARG A 191 6.22 -19.26 6.97
C ARG A 191 7.67 -19.08 7.45
N THR A 192 8.55 -18.72 6.54
CA THR A 192 9.96 -18.41 6.86
C THR A 192 10.03 -17.36 7.97
N ASN A 193 10.78 -17.68 9.03
CA ASN A 193 10.95 -16.84 10.21
C ASN A 193 9.65 -16.42 10.92
N GLU A 194 8.56 -17.16 10.73
CA GLU A 194 7.28 -16.87 11.37
C GLU A 194 7.42 -16.93 12.90
N CYS A 195 6.93 -15.88 13.55
CA CYS A 195 6.80 -15.78 15.00
C CYS A 195 5.33 -15.97 15.38
N PHE A 196 5.06 -16.76 16.41
CA PHE A 196 3.70 -17.14 16.80
C PHE A 196 3.64 -17.52 18.29
N VAL A 197 2.43 -17.62 18.80
CA VAL A 197 2.14 -18.21 20.12
C VAL A 197 1.62 -19.61 19.92
N LEU A 198 2.18 -20.58 20.63
CA LEU A 198 1.58 -21.91 20.80
C LEU A 198 0.79 -21.94 22.09
N ASP A 199 -0.44 -22.43 22.04
CA ASP A 199 -1.35 -22.47 23.17
C ASP A 199 -1.99 -23.85 23.31
N SER A 200 -1.80 -24.47 24.47
CA SER A 200 -2.45 -25.77 24.86
C SER A 200 -3.73 -25.58 25.64
N GLY A 201 -4.17 -24.33 25.88
CA GLY A 201 -5.26 -23.98 26.79
C GLY A 201 -4.84 -23.82 28.25
N ASN A 202 -3.85 -24.57 28.73
CA ASN A 202 -3.31 -24.47 30.08
C ASN A 202 -1.95 -23.75 30.14
N SER A 203 -1.21 -23.80 29.07
CA SER A 203 0.13 -23.17 28.95
C SER A 203 0.33 -22.62 27.56
N SER A 204 1.16 -21.59 27.44
CA SER A 204 1.52 -21.01 26.14
C SER A 204 2.99 -20.68 26.08
N VAL A 205 3.55 -20.63 24.86
CA VAL A 205 4.94 -20.28 24.61
C VAL A 205 5.05 -19.37 23.38
N LEU A 206 5.86 -18.32 23.48
CA LEU A 206 6.30 -17.51 22.35
C LEU A 206 7.32 -18.34 21.56
N ALA A 207 7.08 -18.55 20.29
CA ALA A 207 7.92 -19.41 19.46
C ALA A 207 8.23 -18.73 18.11
N ARG A 208 9.33 -19.15 17.51
CA ARG A 208 9.74 -18.79 16.16
C ARG A 208 10.15 -20.02 15.38
N TYR A 209 9.73 -20.09 14.12
CA TYR A 209 10.24 -21.05 13.16
C TYR A 209 11.56 -20.55 12.58
N VAL A 210 12.65 -21.20 12.90
CA VAL A 210 14.00 -20.91 12.35
C VAL A 210 14.18 -21.77 11.10
N THR A 211 13.86 -21.21 9.95
CA THR A 211 13.80 -21.94 8.68
C THR A 211 15.13 -22.58 8.29
N ALA A 212 16.24 -21.88 8.55
CA ALA A 212 17.57 -22.39 8.22
C ALA A 212 17.93 -23.69 8.95
N ASP A 213 17.34 -23.90 10.12
CA ASP A 213 17.61 -25.07 10.97
C ASP A 213 16.46 -26.10 10.94
N GLY A 214 15.31 -25.76 10.33
CA GLY A 214 14.11 -26.59 10.31
C GLY A 214 13.46 -26.79 11.68
N ILE A 215 13.68 -25.87 12.62
CA ILE A 215 13.25 -26.02 14.02
C ILE A 215 12.32 -24.91 14.46
N VAL A 216 11.48 -25.21 15.45
CA VAL A 216 10.72 -24.23 16.22
C VAL A 216 11.39 -24.09 17.57
N ARG A 217 11.76 -22.86 17.92
CA ARG A 217 12.40 -22.56 19.20
C ARG A 217 11.62 -21.52 19.99
N LYS A 218 11.81 -21.56 21.29
CA LYS A 218 11.26 -20.56 22.21
C LYS A 218 11.85 -19.16 21.93
N VAL A 219 11.00 -18.15 21.98
CA VAL A 219 11.38 -16.75 22.02
C VAL A 219 11.36 -16.25 23.46
N THR A 220 12.48 -15.70 23.92
CA THR A 220 12.63 -15.19 25.27
C THR A 220 12.46 -13.67 25.29
N LYS A 221 11.88 -13.15 26.38
CA LYS A 221 11.77 -11.70 26.60
C LYS A 221 13.10 -11.13 27.14
N GLU A 222 14.15 -11.20 26.33
CA GLU A 222 15.45 -10.67 26.70
C GLU A 222 15.53 -9.15 26.59
N LYS A 223 16.28 -8.52 27.49
CA LYS A 223 16.58 -7.09 27.42
C LYS A 223 17.63 -6.82 26.34
N ASN A 224 17.35 -5.84 25.50
CA ASN A 224 18.29 -5.34 24.52
C ASN A 224 18.71 -3.93 24.91
N PHE A 225 19.99 -3.73 25.17
CA PHE A 225 20.55 -2.44 25.56
C PHE A 225 19.71 -1.69 26.61
N GLY A 226 19.28 -2.43 27.67
CA GLY A 226 18.47 -1.90 28.76
C GLY A 226 16.96 -1.81 28.49
N ILE A 227 16.50 -2.05 27.26
CA ILE A 227 15.09 -2.03 26.88
C ILE A 227 14.50 -3.43 26.99
N GLU A 228 13.42 -3.56 27.76
CA GLU A 228 12.69 -4.81 27.96
C GLU A 228 11.43 -4.85 27.08
N PRO A 229 11.16 -5.96 26.37
CA PRO A 229 9.95 -6.10 25.57
C PRO A 229 8.71 -6.18 26.46
N ARG A 230 7.71 -5.36 26.20
CA ARG A 230 6.47 -5.27 26.98
C ARG A 230 5.39 -6.25 26.55
N ASN A 231 5.41 -6.66 25.27
CA ASN A 231 4.44 -7.58 24.68
C ASN A 231 5.15 -8.63 23.81
N ALA A 232 4.37 -9.54 23.22
CA ALA A 232 4.87 -10.62 22.36
C ALA A 232 5.55 -10.07 21.11
N GLU A 233 4.95 -9.08 20.44
CA GLU A 233 5.45 -8.50 19.20
C GLU A 233 6.82 -7.86 19.39
N GLN A 234 7.03 -7.16 20.51
CA GLN A 234 8.32 -6.57 20.84
C GLN A 234 9.37 -7.64 21.13
N ALA A 235 8.97 -8.76 21.77
CA ALA A 235 9.86 -9.90 22.00
C ALA A 235 10.25 -10.57 20.67
N PHE A 236 9.30 -10.75 19.75
CA PHE A 236 9.55 -11.25 18.40
C PHE A 236 10.47 -10.32 17.60
N ALA A 237 10.24 -9.02 17.68
CA ALA A 237 11.10 -8.03 17.02
C ALA A 237 12.55 -8.12 17.52
N PHE A 238 12.76 -8.23 18.82
CA PHE A 238 14.11 -8.39 19.39
C PHE A 238 14.75 -9.72 19.02
N ASP A 239 13.99 -10.81 19.00
CA ASP A 239 14.49 -12.12 18.58
C ASP A 239 14.98 -12.10 17.13
N LEU A 240 14.20 -11.47 16.23
CA LEU A 240 14.57 -11.31 14.83
C LEU A 240 15.73 -10.34 14.63
N LEU A 241 15.74 -9.20 15.36
CA LEU A 241 16.84 -8.23 15.31
C LEU A 241 18.17 -8.82 15.77
N ASN A 242 18.13 -9.73 16.75
CA ASN A 242 19.33 -10.35 17.31
C ASN A 242 19.88 -11.53 16.48
N ASP A 243 19.17 -11.99 15.45
CA ASP A 243 19.61 -13.07 14.59
C ASP A 243 20.30 -12.49 13.33
N ASP A 244 21.62 -12.62 13.24
CA ASP A 244 22.43 -12.09 12.12
C ASP A 244 22.10 -12.71 10.75
N ARG A 245 21.39 -13.84 10.73
CA ARG A 245 20.85 -14.47 9.52
C ARG A 245 19.67 -13.74 8.93
N VAL A 246 18.93 -12.94 9.74
CA VAL A 246 17.84 -12.09 9.29
C VAL A 246 18.42 -10.77 8.77
N LYS A 247 18.61 -10.66 7.46
CA LYS A 247 19.28 -9.51 6.84
C LYS A 247 18.42 -8.28 6.67
N LEU A 248 17.10 -8.44 6.67
CA LEU A 248 16.12 -7.36 6.54
C LEU A 248 14.93 -7.61 7.46
N LEU A 249 14.61 -6.66 8.30
CA LEU A 249 13.42 -6.68 9.15
C LEU A 249 12.65 -5.37 8.98
N ALA A 250 11.38 -5.47 8.56
CA ALA A 250 10.44 -4.36 8.54
C ALA A 250 9.61 -4.37 9.84
N ILE A 251 9.59 -3.24 10.56
CA ILE A 251 8.81 -3.08 11.79
C ILE A 251 7.69 -2.07 11.51
N THR A 252 6.44 -2.53 11.51
CA THR A 252 5.25 -1.73 11.29
C THR A 252 4.45 -1.56 12.59
N GLY A 253 3.53 -0.61 12.63
CA GLY A 253 2.65 -0.40 13.79
C GLY A 253 2.27 1.08 13.98
N LYS A 254 1.30 1.34 14.85
CA LYS A 254 0.81 2.69 15.17
C LYS A 254 1.89 3.59 15.77
N ALA A 255 1.68 4.91 15.73
CA ALA A 255 2.58 5.86 16.40
C ALA A 255 2.68 5.54 17.91
N GLY A 256 3.87 5.71 18.50
CA GLY A 256 4.08 5.47 19.93
C GLY A 256 4.29 4.01 20.35
N THR A 257 4.25 3.03 19.43
CA THR A 257 4.45 1.59 19.75
C THR A 257 5.91 1.17 19.98
N GLY A 258 6.85 2.12 19.91
CA GLY A 258 8.27 1.87 20.24
C GLY A 258 9.12 1.34 19.07
N LYS A 259 8.64 1.37 17.81
CA LYS A 259 9.37 0.83 16.64
C LYS A 259 10.82 1.30 16.52
N THR A 260 11.03 2.61 16.54
CA THR A 260 12.37 3.22 16.45
C THR A 260 13.24 2.84 17.66
N LEU A 261 12.64 2.78 18.85
CA LEU A 261 13.34 2.37 20.07
C LEU A 261 13.82 0.93 19.98
N LEU A 262 12.97 0.01 19.51
CA LEU A 262 13.31 -1.40 19.33
C LEU A 262 14.43 -1.57 18.30
N ALA A 263 14.30 -0.91 17.13
CA ALA A 263 15.30 -0.97 16.08
C ALA A 263 16.67 -0.48 16.57
N LEU A 264 16.71 0.65 17.28
CA LEU A 264 17.93 1.22 17.82
C LEU A 264 18.54 0.34 18.93
N ALA A 265 17.73 -0.16 19.86
CA ALA A 265 18.18 -1.04 20.94
C ALA A 265 18.75 -2.37 20.40
N GLY A 266 18.11 -2.96 19.37
CA GLY A 266 18.64 -4.15 18.69
C GLY A 266 19.95 -3.88 17.97
N ALA A 267 20.06 -2.76 17.25
CA ALA A 267 21.30 -2.37 16.58
C ALA A 267 22.45 -2.12 17.60
N LEU A 268 22.17 -1.42 18.70
CA LEU A 268 23.15 -1.18 19.76
C LEU A 268 23.59 -2.45 20.47
N LYS A 269 22.72 -3.44 20.64
CA LYS A 269 23.11 -4.75 21.19
C LYS A 269 24.15 -5.47 20.30
N GLN A 270 24.06 -5.25 19.00
CA GLN A 270 24.95 -5.88 18.03
C GLN A 270 26.19 -5.02 17.65
N HIS A 271 26.40 -3.88 18.29
CA HIS A 271 27.46 -2.93 17.92
C HIS A 271 28.86 -3.55 17.85
N GLY A 272 29.14 -4.60 18.64
CA GLY A 272 30.42 -5.31 18.61
C GLY A 272 30.62 -6.22 17.38
N MET A 273 29.54 -6.54 16.63
CA MET A 273 29.62 -7.39 15.45
C MET A 273 29.75 -6.60 14.14
N TYR A 274 29.43 -5.32 14.15
CA TYR A 274 29.43 -4.45 12.97
C TYR A 274 30.36 -3.26 13.15
N LYS A 275 30.97 -2.79 12.06
CA LYS A 275 31.90 -1.64 12.09
C LYS A 275 31.20 -0.32 12.43
N GLN A 276 29.93 -0.18 12.02
CA GLN A 276 29.16 1.05 12.23
C GLN A 276 27.66 0.78 12.16
N ILE A 277 26.88 1.65 12.80
CA ILE A 277 25.42 1.72 12.69
C ILE A 277 25.11 2.94 11.84
N LEU A 278 24.38 2.75 10.73
CA LEU A 278 23.88 3.83 9.89
C LEU A 278 22.42 4.08 10.21
N LEU A 279 22.10 5.31 10.61
CA LEU A 279 20.74 5.76 10.87
C LEU A 279 20.32 6.74 9.76
N ALA A 280 19.30 6.38 9.01
CA ALA A 280 18.68 7.25 8.02
C ALA A 280 17.26 7.58 8.44
N ARG A 281 16.91 8.87 8.35
CA ARG A 281 15.55 9.34 8.62
C ARG A 281 15.12 10.28 7.49
N PRO A 282 13.92 10.11 6.89
CA PRO A 282 13.40 11.09 5.95
C PRO A 282 13.28 12.45 6.65
N ILE A 283 13.73 13.51 5.98
CA ILE A 283 13.48 14.87 6.43
C ILE A 283 12.05 15.19 5.98
N VAL A 284 11.12 15.17 6.91
CA VAL A 284 9.78 15.70 6.71
C VAL A 284 9.83 17.13 7.24
N SER A 285 9.72 18.12 6.37
CA SER A 285 9.49 19.50 6.78
C SER A 285 8.14 19.58 7.50
N LEU A 286 8.17 20.01 8.76
CA LEU A 286 6.99 20.28 9.57
C LEU A 286 6.25 21.51 9.03
#